data_1a2943a40b6e40e96ba8c94664b9726f
#
_entry.id   1a2943a40b6e40e96ba8c94664b9726f
#
_cell.length_a   1.000
_cell.length_b   1.000
_cell.length_c   1.000
_cell.angle_alpha   90.00
_cell.angle_beta   90.00
_cell.angle_gamma   90.00
#
_symmetry.space_group_name_H-M   'P 1'
#
loop_
_entity.id
_entity.type
_entity.pdbx_description
1 polymer ?
#
loop_
_entity_poly.entity_id
_entity_poly.type
_entity_poly.pdbx_seq_one_letter_code
_entity_poly.pdbx_strand_id
1 'polypeptide(L)'
;MRTPPYSLHTPNSLDDAFGIVEGLLEAKEDFDWIAGGTDLLPNYKWHLNTKNHVISLANVAELHTLNSTHIGAMVRLHDLSESEAIHPLIRKAAASVASILIRRSATVGGNICLDTRCFWFNQSEEWRESIDWCYKCDCGTGADCRVIPNQNTLCVATYQA
;
A
#
# COMPACT_ATOMS: atom_id res chain seq x y z
N MET A 1 -4.85 -5.05 -20.04
CA MET A 1 -5.68 -4.12 -19.25
C MET A 1 -5.01 -2.76 -19.22
N ARG A 2 -5.74 -1.69 -19.48
CA ARG A 2 -5.24 -0.31 -19.45
C ARG A 2 -5.54 0.25 -18.06
N THR A 3 -4.56 0.88 -17.39
CA THR A 3 -4.81 1.64 -16.16
C THR A 3 -5.73 2.82 -16.46
N PRO A 4 -6.66 3.17 -15.57
CA PRO A 4 -7.42 4.40 -15.71
C PRO A 4 -6.48 5.61 -15.71
N PRO A 5 -6.87 6.74 -16.30
CA PRO A 5 -6.08 7.95 -16.24
C PRO A 5 -6.02 8.48 -14.80
N TYR A 6 -4.88 9.02 -14.41
CA TYR A 6 -4.67 9.72 -13.15
C TYR A 6 -3.61 10.81 -13.32
N SER A 7 -3.66 11.82 -12.48
CA SER A 7 -2.63 12.85 -12.36
C SER A 7 -1.52 12.36 -11.45
N LEU A 8 -0.29 12.25 -11.97
CA LEU A 8 0.87 11.85 -11.18
C LEU A 8 1.60 13.10 -10.65
N HIS A 9 1.74 13.17 -9.33
CA HIS A 9 2.52 14.18 -8.64
C HIS A 9 3.86 13.57 -8.19
N THR A 10 4.97 14.31 -8.37
CA THR A 10 6.33 13.83 -8.07
C THR A 10 7.07 14.85 -7.21
N PRO A 11 6.71 15.01 -5.92
CA PRO A 11 7.40 15.92 -5.01
C PRO A 11 8.86 15.53 -4.82
N ASN A 12 9.72 16.51 -4.54
CA ASN A 12 11.14 16.31 -4.29
C ASN A 12 11.51 16.36 -2.79
N SER A 13 10.58 16.76 -1.94
CA SER A 13 10.73 16.81 -0.49
C SER A 13 9.43 16.39 0.21
N LEU A 14 9.51 16.17 1.53
CA LEU A 14 8.30 15.95 2.35
C LEU A 14 7.41 17.19 2.38
N ASP A 15 7.99 18.37 2.46
CA ASP A 15 7.24 19.64 2.48
C ASP A 15 6.47 19.83 1.16
N ASP A 16 7.10 19.55 0.01
CA ASP A 16 6.41 19.57 -1.29
C ASP A 16 5.25 18.55 -1.31
N ALA A 17 5.47 17.37 -0.78
CA ALA A 17 4.45 16.31 -0.73
C ALA A 17 3.24 16.74 0.12
N PHE A 18 3.49 17.32 1.28
CA PHE A 18 2.42 17.84 2.16
C PHE A 18 1.68 19.00 1.53
N GLY A 19 2.36 19.93 0.85
CA GLY A 19 1.70 21.03 0.14
C GLY A 19 0.76 20.51 -0.96
N ILE A 20 1.14 19.47 -1.69
CA ILE A 20 0.25 18.80 -2.68
C ILE A 20 -0.98 18.22 -1.98
N VAL A 21 -0.77 17.51 -0.85
CA VAL A 21 -1.87 16.89 -0.08
C VAL A 21 -2.84 17.96 0.43
N GLU A 22 -2.34 19.05 1.01
CA GLU A 22 -3.18 20.15 1.50
C GLU A 22 -4.07 20.70 0.39
N GLY A 23 -3.48 20.97 -0.80
CA GLY A 23 -4.24 21.46 -1.96
C GLY A 23 -5.32 20.46 -2.44
N LEU A 24 -5.03 19.16 -2.44
CA LEU A 24 -6.00 18.14 -2.82
C LEU A 24 -7.13 18.01 -1.80
N LEU A 25 -6.81 18.08 -0.50
CA LEU A 25 -7.82 18.04 0.58
C LEU A 25 -8.74 19.26 0.53
N GLU A 26 -8.20 20.46 0.27
CA GLU A 26 -9.00 21.68 0.09
C GLU A 26 -9.93 21.56 -1.11
N ALA A 27 -9.46 20.93 -2.20
CA ALA A 27 -10.25 20.66 -3.39
C ALA A 27 -11.24 19.50 -3.23
N LYS A 28 -11.19 18.75 -2.09
CA LYS A 28 -11.95 17.52 -1.82
C LYS A 28 -11.68 16.44 -2.86
N GLU A 29 -10.44 16.36 -3.34
CA GLU A 29 -9.98 15.34 -4.28
C GLU A 29 -9.30 14.19 -3.53
N ASP A 30 -9.64 12.98 -3.91
CA ASP A 30 -9.03 11.77 -3.36
C ASP A 30 -7.70 11.47 -4.05
N PHE A 31 -6.75 10.94 -3.29
CA PHE A 31 -5.44 10.56 -3.80
C PHE A 31 -4.92 9.27 -3.17
N ASP A 32 -3.95 8.64 -3.86
CA ASP A 32 -3.16 7.54 -3.33
C ASP A 32 -1.68 7.89 -3.27
N TRP A 33 -0.99 7.40 -2.25
CA TRP A 33 0.46 7.38 -2.21
C TRP A 33 1.01 6.21 -3.02
N ILE A 34 2.03 6.45 -3.84
CA ILE A 34 2.77 5.38 -4.50
C ILE A 34 4.23 5.38 -4.03
N ALA A 35 4.66 4.25 -3.49
CA ALA A 35 6.05 3.95 -3.18
C ALA A 35 6.62 3.01 -4.25
N GLY A 36 6.76 1.73 -3.98
CA GLY A 36 7.22 0.74 -4.96
C GLY A 36 6.19 0.33 -6.03
N GLY A 37 4.93 0.66 -5.85
CA GLY A 37 3.84 0.41 -6.81
C GLY A 37 3.45 -1.07 -6.99
N THR A 38 4.07 -1.98 -6.27
CA THR A 38 3.90 -3.43 -6.46
C THR A 38 2.52 -3.95 -6.05
N ASP A 39 1.79 -3.20 -5.26
CA ASP A 39 0.41 -3.48 -4.89
C ASP A 39 -0.57 -2.51 -5.58
N LEU A 40 -0.31 -1.21 -5.52
CA LEU A 40 -1.21 -0.18 -6.05
C LEU A 40 -1.45 -0.34 -7.56
N LEU A 41 -0.39 -0.49 -8.36
CA LEU A 41 -0.53 -0.55 -9.81
C LEU A 41 -1.29 -1.79 -10.33
N PRO A 42 -1.11 -3.00 -9.77
CA PRO A 42 -1.99 -4.13 -10.07
C PRO A 42 -3.47 -3.84 -9.80
N ASN A 43 -3.81 -3.20 -8.67
CA ASN A 43 -5.19 -2.83 -8.36
C ASN A 43 -5.74 -1.79 -9.33
N TYR A 44 -4.95 -0.80 -9.70
CA TYR A 44 -5.32 0.17 -10.75
C TYR A 44 -5.59 -0.50 -12.10
N LYS A 45 -4.79 -1.52 -12.48
CA LYS A 45 -5.05 -2.31 -13.71
C LYS A 45 -6.36 -3.08 -13.65
N TRP A 46 -6.80 -3.45 -12.47
CA TRP A 46 -8.08 -4.12 -12.24
C TRP A 46 -9.22 -3.14 -11.92
N HIS A 47 -8.95 -1.83 -11.95
CA HIS A 47 -9.91 -0.78 -11.63
C HIS A 47 -10.48 -0.89 -10.20
N LEU A 48 -9.65 -1.33 -9.26
CA LEU A 48 -10.02 -1.47 -7.85
C LEU A 48 -9.58 -0.22 -7.08
N ASN A 49 -10.55 0.50 -6.51
CA ASN A 49 -10.34 1.67 -5.65
C ASN A 49 -9.39 2.72 -6.25
N THR A 50 -9.53 3.01 -7.55
CA THR A 50 -8.68 3.96 -8.24
C THR A 50 -9.00 5.40 -7.85
N LYS A 51 -7.97 6.22 -7.70
CA LYS A 51 -8.06 7.66 -7.41
C LYS A 51 -7.62 8.48 -8.60
N ASN A 52 -8.11 9.72 -8.68
CA ASN A 52 -7.74 10.65 -9.75
C ASN A 52 -6.31 11.20 -9.60
N HIS A 53 -5.76 11.14 -8.39
CA HIS A 53 -4.42 11.66 -8.08
C HIS A 53 -3.57 10.58 -7.45
N VAL A 54 -2.30 10.51 -7.87
CA VAL A 54 -1.28 9.62 -7.31
C VAL A 54 -0.06 10.45 -6.97
N ILE A 55 0.41 10.36 -5.73
CA ILE A 55 1.59 11.10 -5.23
C ILE A 55 2.74 10.12 -5.09
N SER A 56 3.78 10.29 -5.91
CA SER A 56 4.96 9.42 -5.91
C SER A 56 5.99 9.91 -4.90
N LEU A 57 6.40 9.02 -4.00
CA LEU A 57 7.44 9.29 -3.02
C LEU A 57 8.85 8.99 -3.54
N ALA A 58 9.00 8.62 -4.81
CA ALA A 58 10.26 8.13 -5.37
C ALA A 58 11.40 9.17 -5.33
N ASN A 59 11.09 10.47 -5.43
CA ASN A 59 12.08 11.54 -5.45
C ASN A 59 12.32 12.20 -4.08
N VAL A 60 11.62 11.76 -3.03
CA VAL A 60 11.75 12.32 -1.68
C VAL A 60 13.00 11.74 -1.01
N ALA A 61 14.10 12.48 -1.06
CA ALA A 61 15.43 12.00 -0.66
C ALA A 61 15.48 11.53 0.81
N GLU A 62 14.78 12.20 1.71
CA GLU A 62 14.72 11.88 3.14
C GLU A 62 14.21 10.47 3.43
N LEU A 63 13.39 9.91 2.52
CA LEU A 63 12.79 8.59 2.68
C LEU A 63 13.69 7.43 2.22
N HIS A 64 14.88 7.70 1.68
CA HIS A 64 15.81 6.67 1.16
C HIS A 64 16.94 6.31 2.12
N THR A 65 17.01 6.90 3.31
CA THR A 65 18.08 6.65 4.27
C THR A 65 18.07 5.19 4.75
N LEU A 66 19.22 4.54 4.73
CA LEU A 66 19.43 3.18 5.25
C LEU A 66 20.70 3.12 6.06
N ASN A 67 20.58 2.99 7.38
CA ASN A 67 21.69 2.78 8.30
C ASN A 67 21.24 2.00 9.54
N SER A 68 22.12 1.77 10.50
CA SER A 68 21.82 0.95 11.69
C SER A 68 20.71 1.49 12.61
N THR A 69 20.37 2.77 12.51
CA THR A 69 19.38 3.45 13.38
C THR A 69 18.15 3.91 12.64
N HIS A 70 18.23 4.07 11.30
CA HIS A 70 17.13 4.58 10.47
C HIS A 70 16.95 3.75 9.22
N ILE A 71 15.72 3.41 8.95
CA ILE A 71 15.28 2.73 7.72
C ILE A 71 14.20 3.61 7.10
N GLY A 72 14.52 4.27 6.00
CA GLY A 72 13.60 5.14 5.27
C GLY A 72 12.48 4.35 4.60
N ALA A 73 11.32 4.97 4.48
CA ALA A 73 10.12 4.34 3.91
C ALA A 73 10.29 3.89 2.46
N MET A 74 11.16 4.56 1.68
CA MET A 74 11.44 4.24 0.28
C MET A 74 12.60 3.26 0.08
N VAL A 75 13.25 2.79 1.16
CA VAL A 75 14.24 1.70 1.10
C VAL A 75 13.58 0.45 0.54
N ARG A 76 14.20 -0.15 -0.48
CA ARG A 76 13.68 -1.38 -1.10
C ARG A 76 13.87 -2.56 -0.16
N LEU A 77 12.93 -3.48 -0.15
CA LEU A 77 13.04 -4.71 0.66
C LEU A 77 14.25 -5.55 0.27
N HIS A 78 14.65 -5.53 -1.00
CA HIS A 78 15.87 -6.19 -1.45
C HIS A 78 17.11 -5.57 -0.78
N ASP A 79 17.28 -4.24 -0.85
CA ASP A 79 18.43 -3.54 -0.28
C ASP A 79 18.48 -3.72 1.25
N LEU A 80 17.33 -3.71 1.90
CA LEU A 80 17.21 -4.00 3.33
C LEU A 80 17.67 -5.42 3.67
N SER A 81 17.32 -6.42 2.86
CA SER A 81 17.69 -7.81 3.09
C SER A 81 19.20 -8.07 2.95
N GLU A 82 19.88 -7.29 2.11
CA GLU A 82 21.31 -7.43 1.83
C GLU A 82 22.21 -6.56 2.74
N SER A 83 21.64 -5.57 3.43
CA SER A 83 22.41 -4.60 4.22
C SER A 83 22.96 -5.18 5.51
N GLU A 84 24.28 -5.28 5.66
CA GLU A 84 24.94 -5.74 6.88
C GLU A 84 24.78 -4.78 8.07
N ALA A 85 24.44 -3.52 7.83
CA ALA A 85 24.17 -2.55 8.90
C ALA A 85 22.86 -2.83 9.64
N ILE A 86 22.01 -3.71 9.12
CA ILE A 86 20.66 -3.99 9.65
C ILE A 86 20.65 -5.31 10.43
N HIS A 87 19.87 -5.31 11.51
CA HIS A 87 19.73 -6.48 12.37
C HIS A 87 19.29 -7.72 11.58
N PRO A 88 19.90 -8.91 11.82
CA PRO A 88 19.65 -10.12 11.03
C PRO A 88 18.18 -10.55 10.97
N LEU A 89 17.39 -10.33 12.00
CA LEU A 89 15.94 -10.65 12.01
C LEU A 89 15.16 -9.78 11.01
N ILE A 90 15.49 -8.48 10.92
CA ILE A 90 14.85 -7.56 9.98
C ILE A 90 15.23 -7.94 8.54
N ARG A 91 16.50 -8.25 8.30
CA ARG A 91 16.98 -8.75 7.01
C ARG A 91 16.25 -10.02 6.58
N LYS A 92 16.13 -10.98 7.50
CA LYS A 92 15.42 -12.24 7.26
C LYS A 92 13.93 -12.00 6.98
N ALA A 93 13.28 -11.12 7.73
CA ALA A 93 11.89 -10.74 7.49
C ALA A 93 11.73 -10.12 6.10
N ALA A 94 12.57 -9.14 5.73
CA ALA A 94 12.55 -8.53 4.40
C ALA A 94 12.76 -9.56 3.28
N ALA A 95 13.70 -10.50 3.46
CA ALA A 95 13.98 -11.57 2.50
C ALA A 95 12.82 -12.55 2.32
N SER A 96 11.93 -12.69 3.31
CA SER A 96 10.76 -13.59 3.25
C SER A 96 9.56 -13.00 2.52
N VAL A 97 9.56 -11.68 2.25
CA VAL A 97 8.44 -11.03 1.56
C VAL A 97 8.47 -11.35 0.06
N ALA A 98 7.37 -11.90 -0.46
CA ALA A 98 7.12 -12.12 -1.88
C ALA A 98 8.32 -12.74 -2.66
N SER A 99 8.45 -12.43 -3.96
CA SER A 99 9.58 -12.85 -4.80
C SER A 99 10.72 -11.81 -4.81
N ILE A 100 11.92 -12.22 -5.23
CA ILE A 100 13.07 -11.31 -5.37
C ILE A 100 12.76 -10.17 -6.35
N LEU A 101 12.00 -10.42 -7.41
CA LEU A 101 11.62 -9.40 -8.39
C LEU A 101 10.69 -8.35 -7.76
N ILE A 102 9.74 -8.80 -6.94
CA ILE A 102 8.87 -7.89 -6.19
C ILE A 102 9.68 -7.06 -5.18
N ARG A 103 10.57 -7.69 -4.40
CA ARG A 103 11.41 -6.99 -3.41
C ARG A 103 12.32 -5.91 -3.99
N ARG A 104 12.73 -6.03 -5.27
CA ARG A 104 13.52 -5.00 -5.96
C ARG A 104 12.74 -3.71 -6.26
N SER A 105 11.43 -3.75 -6.18
CA SER A 105 10.55 -2.58 -6.34
C SER A 105 9.80 -2.25 -5.05
N ALA A 106 9.35 -3.24 -4.30
CA ALA A 106 8.64 -3.07 -3.04
C ALA A 106 9.52 -2.37 -2.01
N THR A 107 8.94 -1.44 -1.25
CA THR A 107 9.63 -0.63 -0.25
C THR A 107 9.18 -0.97 1.16
N VAL A 108 9.96 -0.58 2.16
CA VAL A 108 9.65 -0.77 3.58
C VAL A 108 8.34 -0.10 3.94
N GLY A 109 8.18 1.19 3.61
CA GLY A 109 6.96 1.94 3.89
C GLY A 109 5.75 1.34 3.19
N GLY A 110 5.88 1.02 1.89
CA GLY A 110 4.80 0.37 1.13
C GLY A 110 4.38 -0.98 1.72
N ASN A 111 5.32 -1.76 2.27
CA ASN A 111 5.01 -3.04 2.91
C ASN A 111 4.34 -2.86 4.28
N ILE A 112 4.83 -1.93 5.12
CA ILE A 112 4.28 -1.69 6.46
C ILE A 112 2.89 -1.05 6.39
N CYS A 113 2.70 -0.13 5.45
CA CYS A 113 1.42 0.57 5.25
C CYS A 113 0.47 -0.16 4.30
N LEU A 114 0.79 -1.41 3.91
CA LEU A 114 -0.06 -2.19 3.03
C LEU A 114 -1.43 -2.44 3.68
N ASP A 115 -2.49 -2.04 2.99
CA ASP A 115 -3.85 -2.46 3.34
C ASP A 115 -4.06 -3.90 2.91
N THR A 116 -3.85 -4.85 3.85
CA THR A 116 -3.96 -6.29 3.57
C THR A 116 -5.38 -6.67 3.17
N ARG A 117 -5.50 -7.48 2.12
CA ARG A 117 -6.77 -7.85 1.51
C ARG A 117 -6.85 -9.34 1.29
N CYS A 118 -8.04 -9.90 1.52
CA CYS A 118 -8.38 -11.24 1.09
C CYS A 118 -9.05 -11.21 -0.29
N PHE A 119 -9.27 -12.38 -0.88
CA PHE A 119 -9.99 -12.54 -2.16
C PHE A 119 -11.36 -11.85 -2.17
N TRP A 120 -12.12 -11.96 -1.10
CA TRP A 120 -13.48 -11.41 -0.99
C TRP A 120 -13.52 -9.89 -0.91
N PHE A 121 -12.52 -9.27 -0.32
CA PHE A 121 -12.43 -7.82 -0.24
C PHE A 121 -11.80 -7.19 -1.49
N ASN A 122 -10.85 -7.88 -2.13
CA ASN A 122 -10.13 -7.35 -3.30
C ASN A 122 -10.91 -7.54 -4.60
N GLN A 123 -12.13 -7.04 -4.63
CA GLN A 123 -13.08 -7.09 -5.75
C GLN A 123 -13.65 -5.71 -6.02
N SER A 124 -14.38 -5.54 -7.15
CA SER A 124 -15.07 -4.29 -7.42
C SER A 124 -16.16 -3.99 -6.37
N GLU A 125 -16.53 -2.74 -6.27
CA GLU A 125 -17.54 -2.29 -5.33
C GLU A 125 -18.88 -2.99 -5.57
N GLU A 126 -19.34 -3.05 -6.83
CA GLU A 126 -20.58 -3.70 -7.23
C GLU A 126 -20.58 -5.20 -6.87
N TRP A 127 -19.44 -5.87 -7.03
CA TRP A 127 -19.32 -7.27 -6.65
C TRP A 127 -19.42 -7.43 -5.12
N ARG A 128 -18.75 -6.56 -4.35
CA ARG A 128 -18.80 -6.59 -2.89
C ARG A 128 -20.20 -6.29 -2.36
N GLU A 129 -20.91 -5.37 -2.99
CA GLU A 129 -22.31 -5.07 -2.70
C GLU A 129 -23.20 -6.29 -2.94
N SER A 130 -23.02 -6.99 -4.06
CA SER A 130 -23.82 -8.17 -4.42
C SER A 130 -23.72 -9.33 -3.44
N ILE A 131 -22.65 -9.40 -2.64
CA ILE A 131 -22.44 -10.40 -1.59
C ILE A 131 -22.73 -9.87 -0.18
N ASP A 132 -23.36 -8.70 -0.07
CA ASP A 132 -23.66 -8.06 1.21
C ASP A 132 -22.39 -7.73 2.04
N TRP A 133 -21.36 -7.24 1.36
CA TRP A 133 -20.11 -6.73 1.93
C TRP A 133 -19.36 -7.72 2.86
N CYS A 134 -18.48 -7.21 3.69
CA CYS A 134 -17.75 -7.93 4.73
C CYS A 134 -17.25 -6.96 5.81
N TYR A 135 -16.68 -7.43 6.91
CA TYR A 135 -16.22 -6.59 8.02
C TYR A 135 -15.21 -5.50 7.67
N LYS A 136 -14.48 -5.63 6.58
CA LYS A 136 -13.52 -4.62 6.13
C LYS A 136 -14.13 -3.54 5.26
N CYS A 137 -15.44 -3.55 5.08
CA CYS A 137 -16.14 -2.53 4.31
C CYS A 137 -16.29 -1.24 5.10
N ASP A 138 -15.95 -0.11 4.48
CA ASP A 138 -16.19 1.24 5.02
C ASP A 138 -17.67 1.63 5.02
N CYS A 139 -18.52 0.89 4.31
CA CYS A 139 -19.97 1.11 4.25
C CYS A 139 -20.72 0.73 5.55
N GLY A 140 -20.06 0.04 6.50
CA GLY A 140 -20.59 -0.26 7.82
C GLY A 140 -21.72 -1.30 7.88
N THR A 141 -22.07 -1.95 6.76
CA THR A 141 -23.18 -2.92 6.69
C THR A 141 -22.77 -4.37 6.62
N GLY A 142 -21.48 -4.64 6.47
CA GLY A 142 -20.95 -6.00 6.39
C GLY A 142 -21.19 -6.80 7.66
N ALA A 143 -22.04 -7.80 7.59
CA ALA A 143 -22.49 -8.56 8.76
C ALA A 143 -21.56 -9.70 9.18
N ASP A 144 -20.65 -10.16 8.29
CA ASP A 144 -19.84 -11.36 8.57
C ASP A 144 -18.53 -11.40 7.76
N CYS A 145 -17.54 -12.15 8.26
CA CYS A 145 -16.32 -12.46 7.54
C CYS A 145 -16.57 -13.61 6.55
N ARG A 146 -16.34 -13.36 5.25
CA ARG A 146 -16.52 -14.38 4.21
C ARG A 146 -15.42 -15.47 4.21
N VAL A 147 -14.30 -15.22 4.89
CA VAL A 147 -13.21 -16.21 5.03
C VAL A 147 -13.51 -17.18 6.17
N ILE A 148 -13.96 -16.67 7.32
CA ILE A 148 -14.32 -17.44 8.51
C ILE A 148 -15.70 -17.02 9.02
N PRO A 149 -16.79 -17.47 8.37
CA PRO A 149 -18.15 -17.06 8.72
C PRO A 149 -18.52 -17.48 10.16
N ASN A 150 -19.26 -16.63 10.84
CA ASN A 150 -19.80 -16.88 12.19
C ASN A 150 -18.77 -17.18 13.28
N GLN A 151 -17.49 -16.90 13.06
CA GLN A 151 -16.44 -17.26 14.03
C GLN A 151 -15.67 -16.06 14.59
N ASN A 152 -15.78 -14.88 13.95
CA ASN A 152 -15.00 -13.73 14.33
C ASN A 152 -15.79 -12.43 14.14
N THR A 153 -15.54 -11.47 15.01
CA THR A 153 -16.09 -10.12 14.94
C THR A 153 -15.16 -9.13 14.26
N LEU A 154 -13.95 -9.53 13.89
CA LEU A 154 -12.92 -8.72 13.27
C LEU A 154 -12.50 -9.30 11.92
N CYS A 155 -12.06 -8.44 11.01
CA CYS A 155 -11.48 -8.88 9.74
C CYS A 155 -10.15 -9.62 10.00
N VAL A 156 -9.98 -10.80 9.39
CA VAL A 156 -8.72 -11.58 9.48
C VAL A 156 -7.62 -11.04 8.57
N ALA A 157 -7.95 -10.19 7.61
CA ALA A 157 -7.00 -9.52 6.72
C ALA A 157 -6.54 -8.17 7.29
N THR A 158 -6.23 -8.12 8.59
CA THR A 158 -5.78 -6.88 9.29
C THR A 158 -4.29 -6.86 9.58
N TYR A 159 -3.58 -7.95 9.36
CA TYR A 159 -2.16 -8.06 9.66
C TYR A 159 -1.30 -7.81 8.44
N GLN A 160 -0.18 -7.15 8.66
CA GLN A 160 0.84 -6.96 7.64
C GLN A 160 1.57 -8.28 7.33
N ALA A 161 1.96 -8.41 6.09
CA ALA A 161 2.75 -9.56 5.65
C ALA A 161 4.21 -9.45 6.11
#